data_f3af7d1dfd0f7deb14658ce1637f199e
#
_entry.id   f3af7d1dfd0f7deb14658ce1637f199e
#
_cell.length_a   1.000
_cell.length_b   1.000
_cell.length_c   1.000
_cell.angle_alpha   90.00
_cell.angle_beta   90.00
_cell.angle_gamma   90.00
#
_symmetry.space_group_name_H-M   'P 1'
#
loop_
_entity.id
_entity.type
_entity.pdbx_description
1 polymer ?
#
loop_
_entity_poly.entity_id
_entity_poly.type
_entity_poly.pdbx_seq_one_letter_code
_entity_poly.pdbx_strand_id
1 'polypeptide(L)'
;MIVQYYKPNAKNTGCAFSFDIGANNKNKEPCVYVRAVKQYSWDGSKRTGSFSGNAKDPEKSISIKLNEIEIGGFINAIINYKEFSAFHSYEDNKTSILFKPYTKKDGSKAFSFGVTRNSANKFGIGVEMSEAYCLREFLKFYLQELYIYRLSKNKSFKQ
;
A
#
# COMPACT_ATOMS: atom_id res chain seq x y z
N MET A 1 -7.78 10.95 1.49
CA MET A 1 -8.58 9.83 0.94
C MET A 1 -7.79 8.55 1.10
N ILE A 2 -8.42 7.44 1.50
CA ILE A 2 -7.73 6.22 1.88
C ILE A 2 -8.45 4.97 1.34
N VAL A 3 -7.68 3.97 0.91
CA VAL A 3 -8.14 2.60 0.63
C VAL A 3 -7.47 1.67 1.63
N GLN A 4 -8.23 0.78 2.26
CA GLN A 4 -7.74 -0.07 3.34
C GLN A 4 -8.12 -1.53 3.12
N TYR A 5 -7.20 -2.41 3.46
CA TYR A 5 -7.36 -3.86 3.42
C TYR A 5 -7.04 -4.43 4.80
N TYR A 6 -8.05 -4.97 5.46
CA TYR A 6 -7.90 -5.65 6.74
C TYR A 6 -7.99 -7.15 6.53
N LYS A 7 -6.91 -7.87 6.79
CA LYS A 7 -6.82 -9.32 6.62
C LYS A 7 -6.42 -10.00 7.94
N PRO A 8 -7.27 -9.90 8.98
CA PRO A 8 -7.01 -10.58 10.24
C PRO A 8 -7.23 -12.10 10.11
N ASN A 9 -6.62 -12.86 11.01
CA ASN A 9 -6.86 -14.29 11.13
C ASN A 9 -6.73 -14.76 12.59
N ALA A 10 -7.28 -15.96 12.86
CA ALA A 10 -7.29 -16.55 14.20
C ALA A 10 -5.90 -16.92 14.75
N LYS A 11 -4.88 -17.02 13.90
CA LYS A 11 -3.49 -17.29 14.29
C LYS A 11 -2.75 -16.01 14.73
N ASN A 12 -3.40 -14.86 14.69
CA ASN A 12 -2.83 -13.54 14.98
C ASN A 12 -1.60 -13.18 14.12
N THR A 13 -1.59 -13.64 12.86
CA THR A 13 -0.52 -13.40 11.88
C THR A 13 -0.98 -12.50 10.72
N GLY A 14 -2.19 -11.95 10.80
CA GLY A 14 -2.74 -11.08 9.78
C GLY A 14 -2.02 -9.73 9.68
N CYS A 15 -2.28 -9.04 8.58
CA CYS A 15 -1.84 -7.67 8.35
C CYS A 15 -2.99 -6.79 7.87
N ALA A 16 -2.88 -5.49 8.15
CA ALA A 16 -3.66 -4.46 7.50
C ALA A 16 -2.74 -3.62 6.61
N PHE A 17 -3.22 -3.28 5.42
CA PHE A 17 -2.55 -2.35 4.52
C PHE A 17 -3.48 -1.18 4.19
N SER A 18 -2.92 0.00 4.07
CA SER A 18 -3.64 1.17 3.58
C SER A 18 -2.82 1.93 2.56
N PHE A 19 -3.52 2.50 1.58
CA PHE A 19 -3.00 3.49 0.66
C PHE A 19 -3.70 4.81 0.97
N ASP A 20 -2.95 5.83 1.32
CA ASP A 20 -3.48 7.12 1.74
C ASP A 20 -2.91 8.25 0.89
N ILE A 21 -3.81 9.07 0.32
CA ILE A 21 -3.41 10.31 -0.35
C ILE A 21 -3.29 11.40 0.70
N GLY A 22 -2.06 11.77 0.99
CA GLY A 22 -1.69 12.86 1.87
C GLY A 22 -1.06 14.03 1.10
N ALA A 23 -0.51 14.97 1.84
CA ALA A 23 0.26 16.08 1.30
C ALA A 23 1.72 16.01 1.74
N ASN A 24 2.65 16.26 0.84
CA ASN A 24 4.06 16.42 1.16
C ASN A 24 4.25 17.61 2.10
N ASN A 25 5.00 17.41 3.19
CA ASN A 25 5.22 18.45 4.19
C ASN A 25 5.92 19.71 3.64
N LYS A 26 6.82 19.52 2.67
CA LYS A 26 7.64 20.62 2.13
C LYS A 26 6.86 21.53 1.16
N ASN A 27 6.20 20.94 0.18
CA ASN A 27 5.58 21.69 -0.92
C ASN A 27 4.06 21.51 -1.03
N LYS A 28 3.45 20.76 -0.10
CA LYS A 28 2.01 20.43 -0.09
C LYS A 28 1.52 19.67 -1.33
N GLU A 29 2.45 19.13 -2.13
CA GLU A 29 2.12 18.30 -3.28
C GLU A 29 1.42 17.01 -2.83
N PRO A 30 0.36 16.57 -3.51
CA PRO A 30 -0.25 15.28 -3.22
C PRO A 30 0.78 14.14 -3.29
N CYS A 31 0.70 13.21 -2.36
CA CYS A 31 1.56 12.03 -2.34
C CYS A 31 0.82 10.82 -1.77
N VAL A 32 1.22 9.62 -2.17
CA VAL A 32 0.66 8.37 -1.66
C VAL A 32 1.61 7.75 -0.65
N TYR A 33 1.05 7.43 0.51
CA TYR A 33 1.72 6.59 1.50
C TYR A 33 1.06 5.21 1.54
N VAL A 34 1.88 4.17 1.49
CA VAL A 34 1.48 2.81 1.84
C VAL A 34 1.85 2.59 3.29
N ARG A 35 0.89 2.16 4.09
CA ARG A 35 1.12 1.76 5.47
C ARG A 35 0.74 0.31 5.67
N ALA A 36 1.59 -0.46 6.32
CA ALA A 36 1.28 -1.82 6.73
C ALA A 36 1.41 -1.95 8.25
N VAL A 37 0.50 -2.73 8.86
CA VAL A 37 0.44 -2.95 10.31
C VAL A 37 0.15 -4.42 10.56
N LYS A 38 0.95 -5.07 11.44
CA LYS A 38 0.69 -6.44 11.90
C LYS A 38 -0.51 -6.48 12.83
N GLN A 39 -1.25 -7.57 12.78
CA GLN A 39 -2.37 -7.81 13.68
C GLN A 39 -1.91 -7.75 15.13
N TYR A 40 -2.69 -7.05 15.96
CA TYR A 40 -2.43 -6.90 17.39
C TYR A 40 -3.12 -7.98 18.21
N SER A 41 -4.40 -8.22 17.95
CA SER A 41 -5.20 -9.21 18.70
C SER A 41 -6.27 -9.86 17.83
N TRP A 42 -6.81 -10.96 18.33
CA TRP A 42 -7.92 -11.69 17.76
C TRP A 42 -8.99 -11.97 18.84
N ASP A 43 -10.23 -11.58 18.57
CA ASP A 43 -11.40 -11.96 19.37
C ASP A 43 -12.08 -13.17 18.73
N GLY A 44 -11.91 -14.34 19.35
CA GLY A 44 -12.45 -15.59 18.83
C GLY A 44 -13.97 -15.68 18.86
N SER A 45 -14.63 -14.97 19.81
CA SER A 45 -16.08 -14.96 19.93
C SER A 45 -16.74 -14.11 18.83
N LYS A 46 -16.16 -12.97 18.51
CA LYS A 46 -16.62 -12.06 17.45
C LYS A 46 -15.99 -12.33 16.09
N ARG A 47 -15.00 -13.21 16.02
CA ARG A 47 -14.18 -13.46 14.82
C ARG A 47 -13.62 -12.19 14.20
N THR A 48 -13.13 -11.28 15.03
CA THR A 48 -12.58 -9.99 14.61
C THR A 48 -11.14 -9.82 15.08
N GLY A 49 -10.33 -9.15 14.27
CA GLY A 49 -8.95 -8.78 14.60
C GLY A 49 -8.80 -7.28 14.81
N SER A 50 -7.86 -6.88 15.65
CA SER A 50 -7.46 -5.49 15.88
C SER A 50 -6.05 -5.25 15.37
N PHE A 51 -5.77 -4.02 14.91
CA PHE A 51 -4.48 -3.57 14.41
C PHE A 51 -3.98 -2.32 15.15
N SER A 52 -4.89 -1.58 15.80
CA SER A 52 -4.60 -0.28 16.40
C SER A 52 -3.49 -0.31 17.46
N GLY A 53 -3.40 -1.39 18.26
CA GLY A 53 -2.35 -1.56 19.27
C GLY A 53 -0.93 -1.60 18.70
N ASN A 54 -0.76 -2.04 17.46
CA ASN A 54 0.53 -2.12 16.76
C ASN A 54 0.81 -0.91 15.85
N ALA A 55 -0.14 0.00 15.70
CA ALA A 55 -0.04 1.07 14.70
C ALA A 55 1.11 2.08 14.95
N LYS A 56 1.58 2.20 16.19
CA LYS A 56 2.69 3.09 16.57
C LYS A 56 3.99 2.34 16.86
N ASP A 57 3.97 1.00 16.83
CA ASP A 57 5.14 0.17 17.09
C ASP A 57 5.97 0.08 15.78
N PRO A 58 7.24 0.56 15.77
CA PRO A 58 8.09 0.55 14.58
C PRO A 58 8.45 -0.86 14.11
N GLU A 59 8.40 -1.87 14.98
CA GLU A 59 8.64 -3.27 14.62
C GLU A 59 7.37 -3.96 14.08
N LYS A 60 6.21 -3.37 14.30
CA LYS A 60 4.91 -3.90 13.94
C LYS A 60 4.19 -3.09 12.86
N SER A 61 4.75 -1.94 12.50
CA SER A 61 4.20 -1.09 11.44
C SER A 61 5.29 -0.51 10.55
N ILE A 62 4.90 -0.17 9.32
CA ILE A 62 5.78 0.49 8.35
C ILE A 62 4.96 1.49 7.54
N SER A 63 5.58 2.59 7.16
CA SER A 63 5.03 3.57 6.22
C SER A 63 6.04 3.86 5.13
N ILE A 64 5.60 3.85 3.88
CA ILE A 64 6.42 4.06 2.68
C ILE A 64 5.72 5.08 1.80
N LYS A 65 6.46 6.09 1.34
CA LYS A 65 5.97 7.02 0.31
C LYS A 65 6.28 6.43 -1.07
N LEU A 66 5.25 6.29 -1.90
CA LEU A 66 5.42 5.87 -3.29
C LEU A 66 5.71 7.08 -4.19
N ASN A 67 6.55 6.88 -5.20
CA ASN A 67 6.73 7.83 -6.30
C ASN A 67 5.78 7.50 -7.47
N GLU A 68 5.71 8.40 -8.47
CA GLU A 68 4.83 8.25 -9.64
C GLU A 68 5.10 6.98 -10.46
N ILE A 69 6.37 6.61 -10.61
CA ILE A 69 6.77 5.43 -11.39
C ILE A 69 6.31 4.16 -10.68
N GLU A 70 6.42 4.11 -9.36
CA GLU A 70 5.93 2.99 -8.57
C GLU A 70 4.41 2.88 -8.62
N ILE A 71 3.71 4.01 -8.60
CA ILE A 71 2.25 4.04 -8.78
C ILE A 71 1.86 3.52 -10.17
N GLY A 72 2.55 3.96 -11.22
CA GLY A 72 2.41 3.41 -12.57
C GLY A 72 2.68 1.91 -12.61
N GLY A 73 3.68 1.44 -11.86
CA GLY A 73 4.02 0.03 -11.71
C GLY A 73 2.89 -0.80 -11.13
N PHE A 74 2.25 -0.36 -10.04
CA PHE A 74 1.05 -1.00 -9.48
C PHE A 74 -0.09 -1.05 -10.48
N ILE A 75 -0.40 0.08 -11.15
CA ILE A 75 -1.46 0.17 -12.15
C ILE A 75 -1.21 -0.83 -13.29
N ASN A 76 0.02 -0.85 -13.82
CA ASN A 76 0.41 -1.77 -14.90
C ASN A 76 0.34 -3.24 -14.47
N ALA A 77 0.77 -3.55 -13.24
CA ALA A 77 0.70 -4.89 -12.68
C ALA A 77 -0.75 -5.39 -12.62
N ILE A 78 -1.68 -4.54 -12.16
CA ILE A 78 -3.10 -4.90 -12.04
C ILE A 78 -3.74 -5.10 -13.43
N ILE A 79 -3.47 -4.19 -14.39
CA ILE A 79 -4.04 -4.28 -15.75
C ILE A 79 -3.57 -5.53 -16.48
N ASN A 80 -2.28 -5.83 -16.40
CA ASN A 80 -1.66 -6.90 -17.18
C ASN A 80 -1.48 -8.21 -16.41
N TYR A 81 -1.97 -8.28 -15.16
CA TYR A 81 -1.78 -9.41 -14.25
C TYR A 81 -0.31 -9.83 -14.17
N LYS A 82 0.57 -8.86 -13.87
CA LYS A 82 2.03 -9.02 -13.80
C LYS A 82 2.57 -8.72 -12.42
N GLU A 83 3.80 -9.13 -12.18
CA GLU A 83 4.56 -8.76 -11.00
C GLU A 83 5.05 -7.31 -11.10
N PHE A 84 5.00 -6.61 -9.97
CA PHE A 84 5.67 -5.33 -9.75
C PHE A 84 6.50 -5.42 -8.47
N SER A 85 7.70 -4.89 -8.52
CA SER A 85 8.57 -4.77 -7.36
C SER A 85 9.24 -3.40 -7.31
N ALA A 86 9.52 -2.93 -6.08
CA ALA A 86 10.27 -1.70 -5.84
C ALA A 86 11.17 -1.87 -4.62
N PHE A 87 12.19 -1.04 -4.53
CA PHE A 87 13.16 -1.04 -3.45
C PHE A 87 13.44 0.37 -2.97
N HIS A 88 13.36 0.57 -1.66
CA HIS A 88 13.69 1.81 -0.99
C HIS A 88 14.89 1.61 -0.07
N SER A 89 15.83 2.53 -0.14
CA SER A 89 16.94 2.61 0.81
C SER A 89 16.96 4.02 1.39
N TYR A 90 16.77 4.13 2.69
CA TYR A 90 16.83 5.39 3.41
C TYR A 90 17.50 5.17 4.77
N GLU A 91 18.63 5.87 5.00
CA GLU A 91 19.50 5.60 6.15
C GLU A 91 19.85 4.11 6.24
N ASP A 92 19.71 3.49 7.41
CA ASP A 92 19.99 2.06 7.62
C ASP A 92 18.80 1.14 7.25
N ASN A 93 17.69 1.72 6.77
CA ASN A 93 16.50 0.94 6.41
C ASN A 93 16.46 0.60 4.92
N LYS A 94 16.40 -0.70 4.65
CA LYS A 94 16.18 -1.26 3.31
C LYS A 94 14.79 -1.87 3.26
N THR A 95 13.95 -1.40 2.34
CA THR A 95 12.58 -1.86 2.22
C THR A 95 12.30 -2.34 0.81
N SER A 96 11.86 -3.57 0.66
CA SER A 96 11.38 -4.13 -0.60
C SER A 96 9.87 -4.19 -0.62
N ILE A 97 9.29 -3.88 -1.77
CA ILE A 97 7.87 -4.00 -2.08
C ILE A 97 7.74 -5.06 -3.16
N LEU A 98 6.81 -5.98 -2.98
CA LEU A 98 6.48 -7.00 -3.97
C LEU A 98 4.96 -7.10 -4.12
N PHE A 99 4.47 -6.90 -5.32
CA PHE A 99 3.08 -7.09 -5.70
C PHE A 99 3.02 -8.12 -6.82
N LYS A 100 2.61 -9.35 -6.49
CA LYS A 100 2.78 -10.52 -7.35
C LYS A 100 1.44 -11.22 -7.61
N PRO A 101 1.09 -11.52 -8.88
CA PRO A 101 -0.09 -12.32 -9.18
C PRO A 101 0.07 -13.75 -8.69
N TYR A 102 -1.03 -14.36 -8.26
CA TYR A 102 -1.11 -15.80 -7.97
C TYR A 102 -2.53 -16.33 -8.22
N THR A 103 -2.61 -17.63 -8.44
CA THR A 103 -3.88 -18.34 -8.57
C THR A 103 -4.18 -19.06 -7.26
N LYS A 104 -5.38 -18.83 -6.71
CA LYS A 104 -5.86 -19.51 -5.51
C LYS A 104 -6.20 -20.97 -5.79
N LYS A 105 -6.41 -21.77 -4.73
CA LYS A 105 -6.76 -23.21 -4.85
C LYS A 105 -8.07 -23.46 -5.63
N ASP A 106 -8.99 -22.51 -5.58
CA ASP A 106 -10.26 -22.56 -6.32
C ASP A 106 -10.15 -22.09 -7.79
N GLY A 107 -8.93 -21.81 -8.26
CA GLY A 107 -8.65 -21.32 -9.61
C GLY A 107 -8.84 -19.81 -9.80
N SER A 108 -9.35 -19.08 -8.79
CA SER A 108 -9.52 -17.64 -8.90
C SER A 108 -8.18 -16.89 -8.82
N LYS A 109 -8.12 -15.76 -9.54
CA LYS A 109 -6.95 -14.89 -9.61
C LYS A 109 -6.93 -13.92 -8.43
N ALA A 110 -5.73 -13.62 -7.92
CA ALA A 110 -5.50 -12.66 -6.86
C ALA A 110 -4.08 -12.11 -6.94
N PHE A 111 -3.74 -11.17 -6.08
CA PHE A 111 -2.37 -10.69 -5.87
C PHE A 111 -1.91 -10.98 -4.45
N SER A 112 -0.64 -11.30 -4.29
CA SER A 112 0.08 -11.23 -3.01
C SER A 112 0.76 -9.87 -2.94
N PHE A 113 0.48 -9.11 -1.90
CA PHE A 113 1.15 -7.84 -1.64
C PHE A 113 2.01 -7.98 -0.39
N GLY A 114 3.30 -7.79 -0.55
CA GLY A 114 4.29 -7.89 0.51
C GLY A 114 5.19 -6.68 0.62
N VAL A 115 5.53 -6.33 1.86
CA VAL A 115 6.55 -5.34 2.19
C VAL A 115 7.51 -5.99 3.18
N THR A 116 8.81 -5.88 2.92
CA THR A 116 9.84 -6.44 3.79
C THR A 116 10.86 -5.37 4.15
N ARG A 117 11.06 -5.14 5.45
CA ARG A 117 12.10 -4.23 5.97
C ARG A 117 13.30 -5.04 6.44
N ASN A 118 14.49 -4.62 6.02
CA ASN A 118 15.79 -5.17 6.43
C ASN A 118 15.86 -6.70 6.30
N SER A 119 15.24 -7.26 5.25
CA SER A 119 15.18 -8.69 4.93
C SER A 119 14.50 -9.58 5.98
N ALA A 120 14.11 -9.05 7.12
CA ALA A 120 13.59 -9.80 8.26
C ALA A 120 12.13 -9.46 8.60
N ASN A 121 11.79 -8.18 8.69
CA ASN A 121 10.47 -7.76 9.13
C ASN A 121 9.48 -7.72 7.95
N LYS A 122 8.63 -8.75 7.87
CA LYS A 122 7.71 -8.98 6.75
C LYS A 122 6.28 -8.59 7.10
N PHE A 123 5.63 -7.94 6.16
CA PHE A 123 4.21 -7.61 6.15
C PHE A 123 3.61 -8.16 4.85
N GLY A 124 2.45 -8.79 4.90
CA GLY A 124 1.87 -9.37 3.69
C GLY A 124 0.37 -9.60 3.79
N ILE A 125 -0.31 -9.42 2.68
CA ILE A 125 -1.75 -9.71 2.51
C ILE A 125 -2.02 -10.34 1.14
N GLY A 126 -3.11 -11.08 1.04
CA GLY A 126 -3.74 -11.39 -0.24
C GLY A 126 -4.68 -10.25 -0.63
N VAL A 127 -4.65 -9.86 -1.90
CA VAL A 127 -5.50 -8.83 -2.51
C VAL A 127 -6.36 -9.49 -3.58
N GLU A 128 -7.68 -9.50 -3.39
CA GLU A 128 -8.62 -10.04 -4.37
C GLU A 128 -8.63 -9.17 -5.63
N MET A 129 -9.05 -9.74 -6.77
CA MET A 129 -9.10 -8.97 -8.02
C MET A 129 -10.01 -7.73 -7.92
N SER A 130 -11.15 -7.83 -7.21
CA SER A 130 -12.03 -6.69 -6.96
C SER A 130 -11.35 -5.60 -6.14
N GLU A 131 -10.59 -5.99 -5.11
CA GLU A 131 -9.80 -5.06 -4.28
C GLU A 131 -8.68 -4.41 -5.12
N ALA A 132 -8.01 -5.19 -5.99
CA ALA A 132 -6.98 -4.68 -6.89
C ALA A 132 -7.54 -3.66 -7.90
N TYR A 133 -8.73 -3.91 -8.44
CA TYR A 133 -9.38 -2.93 -9.32
C TYR A 133 -9.75 -1.63 -8.59
N CYS A 134 -10.24 -1.70 -7.35
CA CYS A 134 -10.46 -0.51 -6.53
C CYS A 134 -9.16 0.25 -6.27
N LEU A 135 -8.08 -0.46 -5.97
CA LEU A 135 -6.75 0.14 -5.82
C LEU A 135 -6.29 0.85 -7.09
N ARG A 136 -6.47 0.23 -8.25
CA ARG A 136 -6.12 0.82 -9.54
C ARG A 136 -6.82 2.17 -9.76
N GLU A 137 -8.13 2.24 -9.52
CA GLU A 137 -8.89 3.47 -9.72
C GLU A 137 -8.48 4.56 -8.71
N PHE A 138 -8.19 4.18 -7.46
CA PHE A 138 -7.64 5.07 -6.45
C PHE A 138 -6.29 5.67 -6.88
N LEU A 139 -5.38 4.83 -7.39
CA LEU A 139 -4.06 5.27 -7.84
C LEU A 139 -4.13 6.14 -9.10
N LYS A 140 -5.05 5.84 -10.04
CA LYS A 140 -5.31 6.71 -11.19
C LYS A 140 -5.85 8.07 -10.78
N PHE A 141 -6.79 8.10 -9.84
CA PHE A 141 -7.32 9.35 -9.29
C PHE A 141 -6.19 10.18 -8.66
N TYR A 142 -5.30 9.57 -7.87
CA TYR A 142 -4.14 10.27 -7.33
C TYR A 142 -3.27 10.92 -8.43
N LEU A 143 -2.96 10.20 -9.50
CA LEU A 143 -2.16 10.77 -10.60
C LEU A 143 -2.85 11.99 -11.24
N GLN A 144 -4.18 11.96 -11.39
CA GLN A 144 -4.94 13.09 -11.88
C GLN A 144 -4.83 14.31 -10.95
N GLU A 145 -5.03 14.11 -9.65
CA GLU A 145 -4.91 15.15 -8.63
C GLU A 145 -3.50 15.77 -8.61
N LEU A 146 -2.46 14.93 -8.72
CA LEU A 146 -1.08 15.37 -8.78
C LEU A 146 -0.82 16.27 -10.00
N TYR A 147 -1.29 15.88 -11.17
CA TYR A 147 -1.09 16.65 -12.40
C TYR A 147 -1.89 17.95 -12.40
N ILE A 148 -3.12 17.94 -11.87
CA ILE A 148 -3.92 19.16 -11.67
C ILE A 148 -3.19 20.13 -10.72
N TYR A 149 -2.67 19.63 -9.61
CA TYR A 149 -1.89 20.42 -8.66
C TYR A 149 -0.69 21.08 -9.34
N ARG A 150 0.10 20.32 -10.09
CA ARG A 150 1.29 20.83 -10.79
C ARG A 150 0.93 21.88 -11.86
N LEU A 151 -0.15 21.66 -12.61
CA LEU A 151 -0.65 22.63 -13.57
C LEU A 151 -1.08 23.93 -12.92
N SER A 152 -1.74 23.89 -11.76
CA SER A 152 -2.16 25.08 -11.02
C SER A 152 -0.95 25.91 -10.54
N LYS A 153 0.10 25.24 -10.07
CA LYS A 153 1.34 25.91 -9.66
C LYS A 153 2.08 26.57 -10.83
N ASN A 154 2.15 25.90 -11.98
CA ASN A 154 2.81 26.45 -13.16
C ASN A 154 2.11 27.70 -13.71
N LYS A 155 0.79 27.84 -13.53
CA LYS A 155 0.05 29.05 -13.92
C LYS A 155 0.36 30.25 -13.02
N SER A 156 0.65 30.02 -11.73
CA SER A 156 0.99 31.10 -10.79
C SER A 156 2.40 31.70 -10.99
N PHE A 157 3.27 31.04 -11.76
CA PHE A 157 4.61 31.57 -12.12
C PHE A 157 4.63 32.38 -13.42
N LYS A 158 3.50 32.49 -14.13
CA LYS A 158 3.40 33.22 -15.41
C LYS A 158 2.68 34.57 -15.27
N GLN A 159 2.35 34.98 -14.06
CA GLN A 159 1.87 36.32 -13.71
C GLN A 159 2.97 37.09 -12.95
#